data_b877bc01e9e57f23235f4eb0909e4364
#
_entry.id   b877bc01e9e57f23235f4eb0909e4364
#
_cell.length_a   1.000
_cell.length_b   1.000
_cell.length_c   1.000
_cell.angle_alpha   90.00
_cell.angle_beta   90.00
_cell.angle_gamma   90.00
#
_symmetry.space_group_name_H-M   'P 1'
#
loop_
_entity.id
_entity.type
_entity.pdbx_description
1 polymer ?
#
loop_
_entity_poly.entity_id
_entity_poly.type
_entity_poly.pdbx_seq_one_letter_code
_entity_poly.pdbx_strand_id
1 'polypeptide(L)'
;MPVELLSLTPAYCVVGAYRLVHDPKLYGPIWQRSQRSLKRALLLAVPYALVAFPLTRLWVTFILARSPLSPKDIHNAAYLGISPVTYTTWTLTLGQLSILVEWMLARELKKSRSEVYERTVESRGKPDDWWQPYTEEWAVPPLERASRSAEKQSFYTRLASPLVRMILLKVLLTPLSFVPGLSLCILSSIRALTLGRSLHKPLFEAKKMTPSQVELWMTEREQAYRVFGFVASLMERIPLVGLVFSISNRIGAAMWAHDLEKRQHQFRTGELKPTKVYRSKTARLAEERAAVGVDERVAEGPGGFPAEKGPIKIRGDGSEVGKPGAGTAKPALPPR
;
A
#
# COMPACT_ATOMS: atom_id res chain seq x y z
N MET A 1 -25.19 -0.21 -1.34
CA MET A 1 -24.62 -1.49 -1.76
C MET A 1 -24.74 -2.47 -0.61
N PRO A 2 -25.02 -3.74 -0.85
CA PRO A 2 -25.16 -4.72 0.22
C PRO A 2 -23.82 -4.90 0.95
N VAL A 3 -23.90 -5.17 2.25
CA VAL A 3 -22.76 -5.37 3.17
C VAL A 3 -21.82 -6.50 2.69
N GLU A 4 -22.30 -7.36 1.83
CA GLU A 4 -21.58 -8.48 1.22
C GLU A 4 -20.35 -8.06 0.39
N LEU A 5 -20.35 -6.87 -0.23
CA LEU A 5 -19.21 -6.37 -0.99
C LEU A 5 -18.00 -6.03 -0.09
N LEU A 6 -18.20 -5.78 1.21
CA LEU A 6 -17.11 -5.58 2.16
C LEU A 6 -16.23 -6.83 2.33
N SER A 7 -16.78 -8.02 2.09
CA SER A 7 -16.02 -9.28 2.12
C SER A 7 -15.16 -9.46 0.86
N LEU A 8 -15.60 -8.91 -0.28
CA LEU A 8 -14.93 -9.03 -1.58
C LEU A 8 -14.24 -7.71 -1.97
N THR A 9 -13.23 -7.33 -1.20
CA THR A 9 -12.52 -6.05 -1.38
C THR A 9 -11.94 -5.79 -2.78
N PRO A 10 -11.43 -6.79 -3.55
CA PRO A 10 -10.94 -6.56 -4.90
C PRO A 10 -12.05 -6.12 -5.88
N ALA A 11 -13.32 -6.40 -5.58
CA ALA A 11 -14.44 -5.94 -6.41
C ALA A 11 -14.51 -4.40 -6.51
N TYR A 12 -14.03 -3.68 -5.49
CA TYR A 12 -13.98 -2.21 -5.55
C TYR A 12 -13.05 -1.68 -6.64
N CYS A 13 -11.99 -2.40 -7.02
CA CYS A 13 -11.15 -2.02 -8.15
C CYS A 13 -11.96 -2.08 -9.46
N VAL A 14 -12.78 -3.12 -9.64
CA VAL A 14 -13.65 -3.30 -10.81
C VAL A 14 -14.76 -2.26 -10.82
N VAL A 15 -15.42 -2.05 -9.67
CA VAL A 15 -16.46 -1.02 -9.52
C VAL A 15 -15.90 0.38 -9.82
N GLY A 16 -14.67 0.66 -9.35
CA GLY A 16 -13.98 1.90 -9.66
C GLY A 16 -13.74 2.10 -11.15
N ALA A 17 -13.32 1.03 -11.86
CA ALA A 17 -13.11 1.07 -13.31
C ALA A 17 -14.44 1.26 -14.05
N TYR A 18 -15.46 0.50 -13.69
CA TYR A 18 -16.79 0.65 -14.26
C TYR A 18 -17.32 2.07 -14.10
N ARG A 19 -17.22 2.62 -12.88
CA ARG A 19 -17.72 3.96 -12.59
C ARG A 19 -16.93 5.04 -13.32
N LEU A 20 -15.62 4.88 -13.45
CA LEU A 20 -14.77 5.81 -14.21
C LEU A 20 -15.24 5.92 -15.67
N VAL A 21 -15.66 4.81 -16.29
CA VAL A 21 -16.08 4.77 -17.69
C VAL A 21 -17.50 5.30 -17.88
N HIS A 22 -18.40 5.04 -16.92
CA HIS A 22 -19.84 5.33 -17.08
C HIS A 22 -20.27 6.69 -16.49
N ASP A 23 -19.47 7.32 -15.63
CA ASP A 23 -19.82 8.60 -15.01
C ASP A 23 -19.12 9.77 -15.72
N PRO A 24 -19.87 10.54 -16.58
CA PRO A 24 -19.29 11.67 -17.32
C PRO A 24 -18.69 12.75 -16.42
N LYS A 25 -19.23 12.90 -15.20
CA LYS A 25 -18.74 13.89 -14.22
C LYS A 25 -17.34 13.54 -13.71
N LEU A 26 -17.00 12.25 -13.70
CA LEU A 26 -15.70 11.78 -13.28
C LEU A 26 -14.70 11.74 -14.44
N TYR A 27 -15.06 11.10 -15.57
CA TYR A 27 -14.09 10.93 -16.65
C TYR A 27 -13.86 12.20 -17.47
N GLY A 28 -14.86 13.09 -17.64
CA GLY A 28 -14.77 14.26 -18.49
C GLY A 28 -13.57 15.18 -18.16
N PRO A 29 -13.43 15.66 -16.92
CA PRO A 29 -12.29 16.49 -16.53
C PRO A 29 -10.95 15.78 -16.64
N ILE A 30 -10.92 14.47 -16.34
CA ILE A 30 -9.71 13.65 -16.46
C ILE A 30 -9.28 13.54 -17.91
N TRP A 31 -10.21 13.25 -18.79
CA TRP A 31 -9.97 13.11 -20.23
C TRP A 31 -9.41 14.40 -20.83
N GLN A 32 -10.05 15.54 -20.54
CA GLN A 32 -9.57 16.83 -21.01
C GLN A 32 -8.16 17.19 -20.53
N ARG A 33 -7.84 16.85 -19.26
CA ARG A 33 -6.49 17.05 -18.73
C ARG A 33 -5.49 16.10 -19.39
N SER A 34 -5.86 14.82 -19.53
CA SER A 34 -5.01 13.83 -20.19
C SER A 34 -4.69 14.20 -21.61
N GLN A 35 -5.67 14.66 -22.38
CA GLN A 35 -5.46 15.15 -23.75
C GLN A 35 -4.51 16.35 -23.79
N ARG A 36 -4.70 17.34 -22.90
CA ARG A 36 -3.82 18.52 -22.82
C ARG A 36 -2.39 18.14 -22.45
N SER A 37 -2.25 17.20 -21.49
CA SER A 37 -0.94 16.69 -21.09
C SER A 37 -0.29 15.89 -22.21
N LEU A 38 -1.03 15.05 -22.91
CA LEU A 38 -0.53 14.27 -24.04
C LEU A 38 -0.04 15.18 -25.18
N LYS A 39 -0.82 16.23 -25.54
CA LYS A 39 -0.39 17.21 -26.53
C LYS A 39 0.92 17.89 -26.15
N ARG A 40 1.07 18.30 -24.88
CA ARG A 40 2.32 18.88 -24.36
C ARG A 40 3.46 17.86 -24.37
N ALA A 41 3.18 16.61 -23.99
CA ALA A 41 4.17 15.54 -24.01
C ALA A 41 4.66 15.26 -25.44
N LEU A 42 3.77 15.19 -26.41
CA LEU A 42 4.12 15.01 -27.82
C LEU A 42 4.93 16.19 -28.36
N LEU A 43 4.56 17.43 -28.01
CA LEU A 43 5.31 18.63 -28.40
C LEU A 43 6.77 18.60 -27.90
N LEU A 44 7.03 18.03 -26.72
CA LEU A 44 8.36 17.84 -26.18
C LEU A 44 9.04 16.57 -26.71
N ALA A 45 8.27 15.53 -26.98
CA ALA A 45 8.78 14.25 -27.43
C ALA A 45 9.39 14.33 -28.85
N VAL A 46 8.79 15.17 -29.74
CA VAL A 46 9.30 15.32 -31.13
C VAL A 46 10.70 15.93 -31.15
N PRO A 47 10.98 17.10 -30.57
CA PRO A 47 12.34 17.64 -30.57
C PRO A 47 13.31 16.75 -29.78
N TYR A 48 12.85 16.14 -28.70
CA TYR A 48 13.68 15.15 -27.98
C TYR A 48 14.07 13.98 -28.88
N ALA A 49 13.13 13.42 -29.65
CA ALA A 49 13.40 12.29 -30.55
C ALA A 49 14.41 12.69 -31.65
N LEU A 50 14.31 13.89 -32.20
CA LEU A 50 15.24 14.39 -33.22
C LEU A 50 16.68 14.47 -32.70
N VAL A 51 16.88 14.80 -31.43
CA VAL A 51 18.20 14.87 -30.80
C VAL A 51 18.64 13.50 -30.27
N ALA A 52 17.74 12.80 -29.60
CA ALA A 52 18.05 11.52 -28.96
C ALA A 52 18.35 10.41 -29.97
N PHE A 53 17.67 10.38 -31.11
CA PHE A 53 17.84 9.33 -32.11
C PHE A 53 19.27 9.25 -32.67
N PRO A 54 19.87 10.33 -33.19
CA PRO A 54 21.26 10.27 -33.69
C PRO A 54 22.26 9.98 -32.56
N LEU A 55 22.03 10.52 -31.35
CA LEU A 55 22.89 10.26 -30.21
C LEU A 55 22.84 8.79 -29.77
N THR A 56 21.65 8.22 -29.69
CA THR A 56 21.45 6.79 -29.36
C THR A 56 22.05 5.90 -30.46
N ARG A 57 21.90 6.28 -31.73
CA ARG A 57 22.52 5.52 -32.85
C ARG A 57 24.03 5.52 -32.74
N LEU A 58 24.65 6.66 -32.47
CA LEU A 58 26.09 6.78 -32.29
C LEU A 58 26.57 5.91 -31.10
N TRP A 59 25.85 5.95 -30.00
CA TRP A 59 26.14 5.15 -28.80
C TRP A 59 26.01 3.65 -29.07
N VAL A 60 24.93 3.20 -29.73
CA VAL A 60 24.72 1.81 -30.12
C VAL A 60 25.81 1.32 -31.05
N THR A 61 26.17 2.12 -32.07
CA THR A 61 27.25 1.79 -32.99
C THR A 61 28.58 1.63 -32.27
N PHE A 62 28.88 2.53 -31.32
CA PHE A 62 30.10 2.48 -30.53
C PHE A 62 30.18 1.22 -29.65
N ILE A 63 29.08 0.84 -28.99
CA ILE A 63 29.04 -0.37 -28.16
C ILE A 63 29.15 -1.64 -29.02
N LEU A 64 28.43 -1.71 -30.14
CA LEU A 64 28.45 -2.85 -31.01
C LEU A 64 29.83 -3.02 -31.69
N ALA A 65 30.49 -1.92 -32.02
CA ALA A 65 31.86 -1.96 -32.56
C ALA A 65 32.90 -2.51 -31.58
N ARG A 66 32.63 -2.39 -30.26
CA ARG A 66 33.49 -2.93 -29.19
C ARG A 66 33.02 -4.29 -28.66
N SER A 67 31.92 -4.82 -29.15
CA SER A 67 31.45 -6.13 -28.74
C SER A 67 32.26 -7.25 -29.40
N PRO A 68 32.39 -8.43 -28.77
CA PRO A 68 33.07 -9.59 -29.36
C PRO A 68 32.32 -10.15 -30.57
N LEU A 69 31.10 -9.69 -30.85
CA LEU A 69 30.35 -10.01 -32.04
C LEU A 69 30.99 -9.28 -33.25
N SER A 70 31.40 -10.02 -34.27
CA SER A 70 32.04 -9.41 -35.44
C SER A 70 31.16 -8.32 -36.08
N PRO A 71 31.72 -7.15 -36.40
CA PRO A 71 30.98 -6.09 -37.09
C PRO A 71 30.35 -6.53 -38.41
N LYS A 72 31.01 -7.51 -39.12
CA LYS A 72 30.52 -8.07 -40.38
C LYS A 72 29.26 -8.90 -40.18
N ASP A 73 29.17 -9.67 -39.11
CA ASP A 73 28.00 -10.52 -38.82
C ASP A 73 26.79 -9.67 -38.39
N ILE A 74 27.04 -8.56 -37.72
CA ILE A 74 25.99 -7.63 -37.28
C ILE A 74 25.37 -6.85 -38.45
N HIS A 75 26.17 -6.46 -39.42
CA HIS A 75 25.66 -5.77 -40.61
C HIS A 75 24.89 -6.70 -41.57
N ASN A 76 25.28 -7.97 -41.63
CA ASN A 76 24.66 -8.97 -42.51
C ASN A 76 23.45 -9.67 -41.85
N ALA A 77 23.30 -9.61 -40.53
CA ALA A 77 22.16 -10.17 -39.83
C ALA A 77 20.95 -9.22 -39.94
N ALA A 78 20.30 -9.24 -41.08
CA ALA A 78 19.04 -8.51 -41.26
C ALA A 78 17.88 -9.34 -40.71
N TYR A 79 17.42 -9.04 -39.49
CA TYR A 79 16.13 -9.53 -39.02
C TYR A 79 15.03 -8.68 -39.67
N LEU A 80 14.16 -9.28 -40.47
CA LEU A 80 13.08 -8.61 -41.21
C LEU A 80 13.55 -7.45 -42.12
N GLY A 81 14.77 -7.52 -42.67
CA GLY A 81 15.30 -6.45 -43.51
C GLY A 81 15.80 -5.18 -42.79
N ILE A 82 15.81 -5.20 -41.46
CA ILE A 82 16.28 -4.06 -40.63
C ILE A 82 17.62 -4.45 -39.98
N SER A 83 18.62 -3.57 -40.06
CA SER A 83 19.89 -3.81 -39.37
C SER A 83 19.73 -3.83 -37.86
N PRO A 84 20.45 -4.72 -37.12
CA PRO A 84 20.39 -4.77 -35.65
C PRO A 84 20.68 -3.43 -34.98
N VAL A 85 21.58 -2.63 -35.55
CA VAL A 85 21.87 -1.26 -35.07
C VAL A 85 20.61 -0.38 -35.13
N THR A 86 19.91 -0.40 -36.26
CA THR A 86 18.71 0.40 -36.46
C THR A 86 17.58 -0.07 -35.53
N TYR A 87 17.35 -1.38 -35.42
CA TYR A 87 16.35 -1.95 -34.52
C TYR A 87 16.62 -1.57 -33.06
N THR A 88 17.85 -1.75 -32.58
CA THR A 88 18.23 -1.40 -31.19
C THR A 88 18.10 0.10 -30.95
N THR A 89 18.49 0.94 -31.92
CA THR A 89 18.34 2.40 -31.81
C THR A 89 16.88 2.80 -31.68
N TRP A 90 15.98 2.25 -32.50
CA TRP A 90 14.55 2.50 -32.41
C TRP A 90 13.97 2.04 -31.07
N THR A 91 14.29 0.83 -30.64
CA THR A 91 13.80 0.27 -29.39
C THR A 91 14.21 1.12 -28.18
N LEU A 92 15.46 1.54 -28.12
CA LEU A 92 15.97 2.39 -27.04
C LEU A 92 15.35 3.80 -27.08
N THR A 93 15.24 4.40 -28.26
CA THR A 93 14.67 5.75 -28.41
C THR A 93 13.18 5.75 -28.06
N LEU A 94 12.42 4.76 -28.54
CA LEU A 94 11.00 4.61 -28.20
C LEU A 94 10.81 4.33 -26.70
N GLY A 95 11.69 3.56 -26.09
CA GLY A 95 11.69 3.33 -24.63
C GLY A 95 11.88 4.63 -23.84
N GLN A 96 12.84 5.48 -24.26
CA GLN A 96 13.07 6.79 -23.63
C GLN A 96 11.86 7.73 -23.80
N LEU A 97 11.28 7.75 -25.01
CA LEU A 97 10.06 8.54 -25.28
C LEU A 97 8.88 8.08 -24.44
N SER A 98 8.68 6.78 -24.30
CA SER A 98 7.61 6.23 -23.45
C SER A 98 7.77 6.68 -22.01
N ILE A 99 8.99 6.62 -21.45
CA ILE A 99 9.28 7.10 -20.09
C ILE A 99 8.97 8.59 -19.95
N LEU A 100 9.34 9.41 -20.93
CA LEU A 100 9.07 10.84 -20.92
C LEU A 100 7.56 11.13 -20.92
N VAL A 101 6.82 10.48 -21.83
CA VAL A 101 5.37 10.64 -21.95
C VAL A 101 4.66 10.16 -20.68
N GLU A 102 5.04 8.98 -20.16
CA GLU A 102 4.49 8.45 -18.91
C GLU A 102 4.76 9.39 -17.73
N TRP A 103 5.96 9.95 -17.62
CA TRP A 103 6.31 10.88 -16.55
C TRP A 103 5.45 12.14 -16.59
N MET A 104 5.26 12.73 -17.78
CA MET A 104 4.42 13.92 -17.94
C MET A 104 2.95 13.63 -17.61
N LEU A 105 2.42 12.54 -18.14
CA LEU A 105 1.06 12.09 -17.83
C LEU A 105 0.88 11.81 -16.33
N ALA A 106 1.81 11.09 -15.71
CA ALA A 106 1.76 10.77 -14.29
C ALA A 106 1.75 12.02 -13.41
N ARG A 107 2.52 13.05 -13.79
CA ARG A 107 2.57 14.34 -13.08
C ARG A 107 1.22 15.07 -13.09
N GLU A 108 0.60 15.20 -14.25
CA GLU A 108 -0.70 15.86 -14.41
C GLU A 108 -1.83 15.04 -13.75
N LEU A 109 -1.79 13.73 -13.91
CA LEU A 109 -2.79 12.83 -13.32
C LEU A 109 -2.69 12.75 -11.79
N LYS A 110 -1.53 13.08 -11.20
CA LYS A 110 -1.39 13.15 -9.74
C LYS A 110 -2.41 14.11 -9.11
N LYS A 111 -2.62 15.28 -9.73
CA LYS A 111 -3.63 16.25 -9.28
C LYS A 111 -5.05 15.72 -9.48
N SER A 112 -5.31 15.07 -10.60
CA SER A 112 -6.62 14.48 -10.88
C SER A 112 -6.99 13.34 -9.92
N ARG A 113 -6.01 12.64 -9.36
CA ARG A 113 -6.26 11.55 -8.38
C ARG A 113 -6.91 12.03 -7.09
N SER A 114 -6.50 13.17 -6.53
CA SER A 114 -7.12 13.73 -5.32
C SER A 114 -8.53 14.24 -5.62
N GLU A 115 -8.69 15.02 -6.67
CA GLU A 115 -9.99 15.57 -7.08
C GLU A 115 -11.02 14.47 -7.37
N VAL A 116 -10.61 13.36 -7.97
CA VAL A 116 -11.52 12.24 -8.26
C VAL A 116 -11.99 11.56 -6.99
N TYR A 117 -11.11 11.40 -6.00
CA TYR A 117 -11.52 10.86 -4.70
C TYR A 117 -12.59 11.74 -4.05
N GLU A 118 -12.35 13.04 -3.95
CA GLU A 118 -13.26 14.02 -3.36
C GLU A 118 -14.61 14.03 -4.10
N ARG A 119 -14.62 14.14 -5.43
CA ARG A 119 -15.84 14.08 -6.24
C ARG A 119 -16.60 12.77 -6.07
N THR A 120 -15.89 11.66 -5.88
CA THR A 120 -16.53 10.36 -5.65
C THR A 120 -17.24 10.35 -4.30
N VAL A 121 -16.63 10.94 -3.27
CA VAL A 121 -17.23 11.10 -1.94
C VAL A 121 -18.43 12.05 -2.02
N GLU A 122 -18.29 13.23 -2.62
CA GLU A 122 -19.37 14.22 -2.80
C GLU A 122 -20.57 13.62 -3.53
N SER A 123 -20.33 12.79 -4.55
CA SER A 123 -21.41 12.14 -5.32
C SER A 123 -22.28 11.21 -4.47
N ARG A 124 -21.85 10.87 -3.25
CA ARG A 124 -22.64 10.08 -2.30
C ARG A 124 -23.63 10.93 -1.48
N GLY A 125 -23.57 12.26 -1.59
CA GLY A 125 -24.52 13.19 -0.99
C GLY A 125 -24.62 13.06 0.54
N LYS A 126 -23.48 12.79 1.20
CA LYS A 126 -23.43 12.67 2.66
C LYS A 126 -23.07 14.02 3.28
N PRO A 127 -23.58 14.31 4.52
CA PRO A 127 -23.25 15.53 5.23
C PRO A 127 -21.76 15.60 5.60
N ASP A 128 -21.26 16.81 5.93
CA ASP A 128 -19.85 17.06 6.24
C ASP A 128 -19.38 16.30 7.50
N ASP A 129 -20.29 16.02 8.43
CA ASP A 129 -20.03 15.26 9.65
C ASP A 129 -20.09 13.73 9.47
N TRP A 130 -20.20 13.26 8.22
CA TRP A 130 -20.24 11.83 7.90
C TRP A 130 -19.00 11.07 8.40
N TRP A 131 -17.83 11.68 8.28
CA TRP A 131 -16.57 11.09 8.72
C TRP A 131 -16.40 11.23 10.22
N GLN A 132 -16.75 10.21 10.96
CA GLN A 132 -16.69 10.23 12.42
C GLN A 132 -15.36 9.63 12.94
N PRO A 133 -14.94 9.99 14.17
CA PRO A 133 -13.77 9.39 14.80
C PRO A 133 -13.82 7.87 14.81
N TYR A 134 -12.65 7.24 14.82
CA TYR A 134 -12.53 5.78 14.83
C TYR A 134 -13.29 5.16 16.01
N THR A 135 -14.13 4.15 15.72
CA THR A 135 -14.83 3.33 16.69
C THR A 135 -14.27 1.91 16.65
N GLU A 136 -13.99 1.32 17.81
CA GLU A 136 -13.44 -0.02 17.91
C GLU A 136 -14.47 -1.07 17.42
N GLU A 137 -14.05 -1.91 16.47
CA GLU A 137 -14.85 -3.00 15.92
C GLU A 137 -14.53 -4.34 16.59
N TRP A 138 -13.46 -4.39 17.36
CA TRP A 138 -12.99 -5.61 18.03
C TRP A 138 -13.24 -5.51 19.53
N ALA A 139 -13.73 -6.58 20.14
CA ALA A 139 -13.85 -6.66 21.59
C ALA A 139 -12.47 -6.63 22.28
N VAL A 140 -11.46 -7.26 21.64
CA VAL A 140 -10.06 -7.17 22.04
C VAL A 140 -9.23 -6.82 20.80
N PRO A 141 -8.81 -5.56 20.64
CA PRO A 141 -8.08 -5.11 19.47
C PRO A 141 -6.62 -5.65 19.46
N PRO A 142 -6.01 -5.82 18.26
CA PRO A 142 -4.65 -6.36 18.12
C PRO A 142 -3.55 -5.29 18.35
N LEU A 143 -3.54 -4.65 19.53
CA LEU A 143 -2.63 -3.55 19.87
C LEU A 143 -1.15 -3.95 19.77
N GLU A 144 -0.76 -5.11 20.29
CA GLU A 144 0.61 -5.61 20.20
C GLU A 144 1.08 -5.80 18.76
N ARG A 145 0.19 -6.28 17.89
CA ARG A 145 0.51 -6.48 16.48
C ARG A 145 0.62 -5.16 15.74
N ALA A 146 -0.23 -4.19 16.08
CA ALA A 146 -0.20 -2.85 15.51
C ALA A 146 1.08 -2.12 15.92
N SER A 147 1.50 -2.17 17.19
CA SER A 147 2.72 -1.55 17.67
C SER A 147 3.98 -2.15 17.00
N ARG A 148 4.08 -3.48 16.90
CA ARG A 148 5.16 -4.16 16.17
C ARG A 148 5.19 -3.79 14.68
N SER A 149 4.03 -3.58 14.07
CA SER A 149 3.95 -3.16 12.65
C SER A 149 4.43 -1.74 12.46
N ALA A 150 4.07 -0.84 13.38
CA ALA A 150 4.54 0.55 13.40
C ALA A 150 6.07 0.63 13.58
N GLU A 151 6.62 -0.15 14.50
CA GLU A 151 8.06 -0.21 14.76
C GLU A 151 8.83 -0.73 13.54
N LYS A 152 8.39 -1.83 12.93
CA LYS A 152 8.98 -2.35 11.69
C LYS A 152 8.95 -1.32 10.56
N GLN A 153 7.85 -0.62 10.39
CA GLN A 153 7.72 0.40 9.35
C GLN A 153 8.69 1.57 9.60
N SER A 154 8.82 2.01 10.85
CA SER A 154 9.79 3.03 11.25
C SER A 154 11.24 2.59 10.99
N PHE A 155 11.57 1.34 11.30
CA PHE A 155 12.90 0.77 11.04
C PHE A 155 13.23 0.73 9.55
N TYR A 156 12.31 0.23 8.70
CA TYR A 156 12.52 0.18 7.26
C TYR A 156 12.64 1.57 6.61
N THR A 157 11.93 2.56 7.11
CA THR A 157 12.04 3.94 6.61
C THR A 157 13.35 4.61 7.02
N ARG A 158 13.92 4.23 8.16
CA ARG A 158 15.22 4.73 8.62
C ARG A 158 16.41 4.05 7.94
N LEU A 159 16.33 2.74 7.70
CA LEU A 159 17.47 1.94 7.25
C LEU A 159 17.82 2.13 5.79
N ALA A 160 16.87 2.47 4.94
CA ALA A 160 17.11 2.57 3.51
C ALA A 160 16.48 3.81 2.90
N SER A 161 17.31 4.63 2.24
CA SER A 161 16.78 5.65 1.34
C SER A 161 15.89 4.97 0.27
N PRO A 162 14.84 5.65 -0.21
CA PRO A 162 13.95 5.07 -1.22
C PRO A 162 14.68 4.58 -2.48
N LEU A 163 15.84 5.19 -2.80
CA LEU A 163 16.71 4.77 -3.91
C LEU A 163 17.38 3.42 -3.65
N VAL A 164 17.97 3.23 -2.47
CA VAL A 164 18.63 1.97 -2.09
C VAL A 164 17.63 0.83 -2.09
N ARG A 165 16.45 1.04 -1.55
CA ARG A 165 15.37 0.05 -1.55
C ARG A 165 14.93 -0.30 -2.97
N MET A 166 14.84 0.69 -3.87
CA MET A 166 14.45 0.48 -5.26
C MET A 166 15.53 -0.33 -6.01
N ILE A 167 16.81 -0.01 -5.80
CA ILE A 167 17.94 -0.72 -6.41
C ILE A 167 17.99 -2.16 -5.88
N LEU A 168 17.90 -2.36 -4.57
CA LEU A 168 17.93 -3.67 -3.94
C LEU A 168 16.79 -4.57 -4.46
N LEU A 169 15.57 -4.03 -4.53
CA LEU A 169 14.43 -4.75 -5.09
C LEU A 169 14.63 -5.08 -6.57
N LYS A 170 15.18 -4.17 -7.37
CA LYS A 170 15.49 -4.44 -8.78
C LYS A 170 16.51 -5.57 -8.91
N VAL A 171 17.63 -5.50 -8.20
CA VAL A 171 18.68 -6.51 -8.24
C VAL A 171 18.16 -7.88 -7.80
N LEU A 172 17.43 -7.92 -6.67
CA LEU A 172 16.88 -9.17 -6.14
C LEU A 172 15.84 -9.80 -7.09
N LEU A 173 15.06 -8.98 -7.79
CA LEU A 173 13.97 -9.44 -8.67
C LEU A 173 14.42 -9.62 -10.12
N THR A 174 15.64 -9.25 -10.48
CA THR A 174 16.19 -9.46 -11.83
C THR A 174 16.14 -10.93 -12.25
N PRO A 175 16.57 -11.93 -11.44
CA PRO A 175 16.47 -13.33 -11.84
C PRO A 175 15.01 -13.80 -12.00
N LEU A 176 14.07 -13.17 -11.30
CA LEU A 176 12.65 -13.50 -11.40
C LEU A 176 11.98 -12.96 -12.67
N SER A 177 12.63 -11.99 -13.34
CA SER A 177 12.12 -11.42 -14.60
C SER A 177 12.17 -12.39 -15.77
N PHE A 178 12.93 -13.49 -15.67
CA PHE A 178 12.93 -14.56 -16.67
C PHE A 178 11.60 -15.31 -16.75
N VAL A 179 10.78 -15.27 -15.68
CA VAL A 179 9.43 -15.85 -15.69
C VAL A 179 8.42 -14.73 -15.83
N PRO A 180 7.86 -14.52 -17.06
CA PRO A 180 6.87 -13.46 -17.28
C PRO A 180 5.63 -13.71 -16.41
N GLY A 181 5.14 -12.65 -15.77
CA GLY A 181 3.99 -12.71 -14.86
C GLY A 181 4.35 -12.97 -13.38
N LEU A 182 5.30 -13.84 -13.06
CA LEU A 182 5.69 -14.11 -11.68
C LEU A 182 6.29 -12.88 -11.00
N SER A 183 7.17 -12.18 -11.70
CA SER A 183 7.74 -10.91 -11.21
C SER A 183 6.67 -9.84 -10.95
N LEU A 184 5.65 -9.76 -11.80
CA LEU A 184 4.51 -8.84 -11.63
C LEU A 184 3.72 -9.18 -10.37
N CYS A 185 3.41 -10.46 -10.13
CA CYS A 185 2.66 -10.91 -8.96
C CYS A 185 3.45 -10.64 -7.66
N ILE A 186 4.74 -10.96 -7.62
CA ILE A 186 5.56 -10.75 -6.42
C ILE A 186 5.72 -9.26 -6.12
N LEU A 187 6.05 -8.44 -7.12
CA LEU A 187 6.16 -7.00 -6.94
C LEU A 187 4.83 -6.37 -6.51
N SER A 188 3.71 -6.86 -7.05
CA SER A 188 2.38 -6.41 -6.66
C SER A 188 2.04 -6.80 -5.23
N SER A 189 2.42 -8.00 -4.79
CA SER A 189 2.25 -8.46 -3.41
C SER A 189 3.05 -7.62 -2.41
N ILE A 190 4.30 -7.31 -2.72
CA ILE A 190 5.16 -6.46 -1.87
C ILE A 190 4.58 -5.04 -1.75
N ARG A 191 4.05 -4.51 -2.84
CA ARG A 191 3.48 -3.16 -2.89
C ARG A 191 2.05 -3.08 -2.34
N ALA A 192 1.33 -4.19 -2.25
CA ALA A 192 -0.10 -4.27 -1.96
C ALA A 192 -0.51 -3.45 -0.73
N LEU A 193 0.06 -3.73 0.43
CA LEU A 193 -0.30 -3.08 1.68
C LEU A 193 0.01 -1.57 1.66
N THR A 194 1.16 -1.20 1.11
CA THR A 194 1.59 0.21 0.99
C THR A 194 0.68 0.98 0.04
N LEU A 195 0.28 0.37 -1.07
CA LEU A 195 -0.63 0.98 -2.02
C LEU A 195 -2.03 1.13 -1.42
N GLY A 196 -2.58 0.08 -0.81
CA GLY A 196 -3.88 0.15 -0.13
C GLY A 196 -3.92 1.27 0.93
N ARG A 197 -2.87 1.39 1.75
CA ARG A 197 -2.71 2.49 2.72
C ARG A 197 -2.70 3.85 2.02
N SER A 198 -1.95 4.01 0.93
CA SER A 198 -1.85 5.28 0.21
C SER A 198 -3.16 5.70 -0.46
N LEU A 199 -3.95 4.73 -0.90
CA LEU A 199 -5.26 4.97 -1.51
C LEU A 199 -6.29 5.43 -0.47
N HIS A 200 -6.20 4.97 0.78
CA HIS A 200 -7.07 5.37 1.89
C HIS A 200 -6.52 6.52 2.74
N LYS A 201 -5.40 7.13 2.35
CA LYS A 201 -4.85 8.29 3.06
C LYS A 201 -5.90 9.41 3.26
N PRO A 202 -6.71 9.80 2.24
CA PRO A 202 -7.75 10.80 2.43
C PRO A 202 -8.81 10.41 3.48
N LEU A 203 -9.14 9.12 3.59
CA LEU A 203 -10.04 8.62 4.64
C LEU A 203 -9.45 8.86 6.04
N PHE A 204 -8.18 8.52 6.24
CA PHE A 204 -7.51 8.69 7.53
C PHE A 204 -7.41 10.17 7.93
N GLU A 205 -7.16 11.05 6.95
CA GLU A 205 -7.14 12.50 7.14
C GLU A 205 -8.54 13.05 7.47
N ALA A 206 -9.58 12.62 6.74
CA ALA A 206 -10.96 13.02 7.00
C ALA A 206 -11.45 12.60 8.40
N LYS A 207 -11.07 11.41 8.85
CA LYS A 207 -11.37 10.89 10.21
C LYS A 207 -10.45 11.47 11.29
N LYS A 208 -9.46 12.28 10.95
CA LYS A 208 -8.45 12.84 11.87
C LYS A 208 -7.76 11.76 12.73
N MET A 209 -7.48 10.60 12.12
CA MET A 209 -6.90 9.46 12.83
C MET A 209 -5.45 9.71 13.21
N THR A 210 -5.09 9.36 14.44
CA THR A 210 -3.70 9.36 14.89
C THR A 210 -2.89 8.25 14.18
N PRO A 211 -1.56 8.37 14.06
CA PRO A 211 -0.74 7.33 13.44
C PRO A 211 -0.93 5.93 14.06
N SER A 212 -1.12 5.85 15.37
CA SER A 212 -1.40 4.59 16.08
C SER A 212 -2.75 4.00 15.71
N GLN A 213 -3.78 4.84 15.58
CA GLN A 213 -5.11 4.41 15.12
C GLN A 213 -5.08 3.92 13.67
N VAL A 214 -4.29 4.56 12.80
CA VAL A 214 -4.11 4.11 11.41
C VAL A 214 -3.45 2.72 11.38
N GLU A 215 -2.42 2.47 12.20
CA GLU A 215 -1.79 1.15 12.28
C GLU A 215 -2.76 0.09 12.82
N LEU A 216 -3.54 0.44 13.84
CA LEU A 216 -4.56 -0.46 14.38
C LEU A 216 -5.62 -0.79 13.31
N TRP A 217 -6.16 0.23 12.64
CA TRP A 217 -7.10 0.09 11.54
C TRP A 217 -6.59 -0.82 10.42
N MET A 218 -5.33 -0.62 10.02
CA MET A 218 -4.67 -1.42 8.99
C MET A 218 -4.46 -2.87 9.44
N THR A 219 -4.11 -3.07 10.72
CA THR A 219 -3.88 -4.40 11.30
C THR A 219 -5.17 -5.20 11.43
N GLU A 220 -6.26 -4.56 11.82
CA GLU A 220 -7.59 -5.19 11.90
C GLU A 220 -8.09 -5.71 10.56
N ARG A 221 -7.73 -5.03 9.48
CA ARG A 221 -8.18 -5.30 8.10
C ARG A 221 -7.06 -5.68 7.16
N GLU A 222 -5.95 -6.19 7.70
CA GLU A 222 -4.72 -6.44 6.93
C GLU A 222 -4.95 -7.25 5.66
N GLN A 223 -5.72 -8.34 5.76
CA GLN A 223 -6.01 -9.20 4.59
C GLN A 223 -6.82 -8.44 3.53
N ALA A 224 -7.84 -7.69 3.93
CA ALA A 224 -8.64 -6.88 3.02
C ALA A 224 -7.78 -5.86 2.27
N TYR A 225 -6.89 -5.16 2.97
CA TYR A 225 -5.94 -4.21 2.37
C TYR A 225 -4.91 -4.88 1.47
N ARG A 226 -4.44 -6.08 1.85
CA ARG A 226 -3.50 -6.85 1.01
C ARG A 226 -4.14 -7.27 -0.30
N VAL A 227 -5.35 -7.84 -0.26
CA VAL A 227 -6.05 -8.32 -1.46
C VAL A 227 -6.46 -7.15 -2.35
N PHE A 228 -7.06 -6.10 -1.80
CA PHE A 228 -7.37 -4.88 -2.54
C PHE A 228 -6.14 -4.25 -3.18
N GLY A 229 -5.09 -4.03 -2.40
CA GLY A 229 -3.87 -3.40 -2.87
C GLY A 229 -3.08 -4.28 -3.86
N PHE A 230 -3.18 -5.60 -3.76
CA PHE A 230 -2.61 -6.52 -4.74
C PHE A 230 -3.24 -6.34 -6.11
N VAL A 231 -4.58 -6.41 -6.19
CA VAL A 231 -5.31 -6.23 -7.44
C VAL A 231 -5.10 -4.83 -8.00
N ALA A 232 -5.20 -3.81 -7.15
CA ALA A 232 -4.92 -2.43 -7.55
C ALA A 232 -3.49 -2.26 -8.12
N SER A 233 -2.48 -2.85 -7.45
CA SER A 233 -1.09 -2.80 -7.90
C SER A 233 -0.87 -3.56 -9.22
N LEU A 234 -1.55 -4.67 -9.40
CA LEU A 234 -1.47 -5.46 -10.63
C LEU A 234 -2.05 -4.66 -11.82
N MET A 235 -3.21 -4.05 -11.63
CA MET A 235 -3.85 -3.21 -12.65
C MET A 235 -3.00 -1.98 -13.02
N GLU A 236 -2.37 -1.34 -12.02
CA GLU A 236 -1.48 -0.18 -12.26
C GLU A 236 -0.20 -0.52 -13.03
N ARG A 237 0.18 -1.80 -13.12
CA ARG A 237 1.40 -2.24 -13.84
C ARG A 237 1.20 -2.46 -15.32
N ILE A 238 -0.02 -2.45 -15.81
CA ILE A 238 -0.31 -2.57 -17.23
C ILE A 238 0.22 -1.30 -17.93
N PRO A 239 1.15 -1.41 -18.89
CA PRO A 239 1.71 -0.25 -19.58
C PRO A 239 0.59 0.63 -20.17
N LEU A 240 0.73 1.95 -20.10
CA LEU A 240 -0.21 2.98 -20.56
C LEU A 240 -1.57 2.94 -19.83
N VAL A 241 -2.24 1.81 -19.81
CA VAL A 241 -3.56 1.63 -19.18
C VAL A 241 -3.48 1.71 -17.66
N GLY A 242 -2.34 1.35 -17.07
CA GLY A 242 -2.10 1.43 -15.63
C GLY A 242 -2.25 2.83 -15.05
N LEU A 243 -2.00 3.88 -15.84
CA LEU A 243 -2.25 5.26 -15.44
C LEU A 243 -3.75 5.53 -15.24
N VAL A 244 -4.59 4.99 -16.11
CA VAL A 244 -6.06 5.07 -16.00
C VAL A 244 -6.53 4.29 -14.78
N PHE A 245 -6.00 3.08 -14.59
CA PHE A 245 -6.31 2.26 -13.42
C PHE A 245 -5.87 2.89 -12.10
N SER A 246 -4.81 3.69 -12.09
CA SER A 246 -4.42 4.43 -10.90
C SER A 246 -5.46 5.47 -10.45
N ILE A 247 -6.29 5.97 -11.36
CA ILE A 247 -7.42 6.85 -11.07
C ILE A 247 -8.63 6.01 -10.66
N SER A 248 -8.93 4.97 -11.42
CA SER A 248 -10.00 4.01 -11.13
C SER A 248 -9.87 3.41 -9.73
N ASN A 249 -8.66 3.02 -9.32
CA ASN A 249 -8.39 2.50 -7.97
C ASN A 249 -8.68 3.54 -6.88
N ARG A 250 -8.51 4.85 -7.16
CA ARG A 250 -8.91 5.92 -6.24
C ARG A 250 -10.42 6.02 -6.07
N ILE A 251 -11.17 5.85 -7.16
CA ILE A 251 -12.64 5.79 -7.11
C ILE A 251 -13.07 4.56 -6.30
N GLY A 252 -12.48 3.40 -6.59
CA GLY A 252 -12.74 2.17 -5.83
C GLY A 252 -12.43 2.32 -4.33
N ALA A 253 -11.30 2.94 -3.99
CA ALA A 253 -10.93 3.21 -2.61
C ALA A 253 -11.92 4.16 -1.92
N ALA A 254 -12.40 5.21 -2.60
CA ALA A 254 -13.41 6.13 -2.05
C ALA A 254 -14.75 5.41 -1.81
N MET A 255 -15.14 4.49 -2.71
CA MET A 255 -16.32 3.66 -2.56
C MET A 255 -16.20 2.72 -1.34
N TRP A 256 -15.06 2.05 -1.23
CA TRP A 256 -14.78 1.16 -0.11
C TRP A 256 -14.69 1.93 1.22
N ALA A 257 -14.03 3.10 1.23
CA ALA A 257 -13.98 3.97 2.40
C ALA A 257 -15.38 4.36 2.90
N HIS A 258 -16.29 4.70 1.98
CA HIS A 258 -17.66 5.03 2.31
C HIS A 258 -18.43 3.84 2.94
N ASP A 259 -18.25 2.63 2.40
CA ASP A 259 -18.91 1.44 2.93
C ASP A 259 -18.31 1.01 4.29
N LEU A 260 -16.99 1.23 4.49
CA LEU A 260 -16.35 1.07 5.80
C LEU A 260 -16.90 2.07 6.83
N GLU A 261 -17.10 3.34 6.44
CA GLU A 261 -17.68 4.34 7.33
C GLU A 261 -19.12 3.99 7.72
N LYS A 262 -19.93 3.54 6.76
CA LYS A 262 -21.29 3.05 7.05
C LYS A 262 -21.27 1.95 8.11
N ARG A 263 -20.32 1.03 8.02
CA ARG A 263 -20.14 -0.01 9.03
C ARG A 263 -19.71 0.54 10.38
N GLN A 264 -18.82 1.56 10.43
CA GLN A 264 -18.43 2.23 11.67
C GLN A 264 -19.62 2.91 12.35
N HIS A 265 -20.53 3.51 11.57
CA HIS A 265 -21.79 4.04 12.11
C HIS A 265 -22.64 2.96 12.77
N GLN A 266 -22.75 1.76 12.18
CA GLN A 266 -23.50 0.65 12.76
C GLN A 266 -22.90 0.16 14.09
N PHE A 267 -21.58 0.18 14.25
CA PHE A 267 -20.93 -0.11 15.54
C PHE A 267 -21.21 0.99 16.57
N ARG A 268 -21.25 2.25 16.14
CA ARG A 268 -21.51 3.38 17.01
C ARG A 268 -22.96 3.44 17.49
N THR A 269 -23.91 3.13 16.62
CA THR A 269 -25.35 3.06 16.98
C THR A 269 -25.70 1.82 17.79
N GLY A 270 -24.77 0.87 17.93
CA GLY A 270 -25.00 -0.38 18.64
C GLY A 270 -25.73 -1.46 17.83
N GLU A 271 -26.03 -1.18 16.54
CA GLU A 271 -26.61 -2.20 15.63
C GLU A 271 -25.67 -3.38 15.45
N LEU A 272 -24.36 -3.12 15.41
CA LEU A 272 -23.33 -4.13 15.38
C LEU A 272 -22.55 -4.12 16.70
N LYS A 273 -22.34 -5.31 17.28
CA LYS A 273 -21.54 -5.47 18.50
C LYS A 273 -20.13 -5.96 18.14
N PRO A 274 -19.09 -5.46 18.82
CA PRO A 274 -17.73 -5.97 18.64
C PRO A 274 -17.67 -7.42 19.14
N THR A 275 -17.42 -8.35 18.23
CA THR A 275 -17.34 -9.80 18.53
C THR A 275 -15.95 -10.38 18.33
N LYS A 276 -15.09 -9.69 17.57
CA LYS A 276 -13.77 -10.20 17.24
C LYS A 276 -12.80 -10.02 18.41
N VAL A 277 -12.12 -11.11 18.79
CA VAL A 277 -11.10 -11.12 19.82
C VAL A 277 -9.75 -11.45 19.19
N TYR A 278 -8.77 -10.58 19.39
CA TYR A 278 -7.39 -10.89 19.02
C TYR A 278 -6.77 -11.82 20.08
N ARG A 279 -6.33 -13.01 19.65
CA ARG A 279 -5.55 -13.92 20.48
C ARG A 279 -4.09 -13.84 20.07
N SER A 280 -3.22 -13.48 20.99
CA SER A 280 -1.78 -13.48 20.74
C SER A 280 -1.28 -14.90 20.42
N LYS A 281 -0.15 -15.02 19.74
CA LYS A 281 0.44 -16.35 19.48
C LYS A 281 0.76 -17.10 20.78
N THR A 282 1.21 -16.36 21.78
CA THR A 282 1.51 -16.92 23.11
C THR A 282 0.26 -17.45 23.81
N ALA A 283 -0.86 -16.74 23.74
CA ALA A 283 -2.13 -17.18 24.29
C ALA A 283 -2.66 -18.43 23.55
N ARG A 284 -2.56 -18.49 22.23
CA ARG A 284 -2.93 -19.67 21.44
C ARG A 284 -2.09 -20.89 21.79
N LEU A 285 -0.77 -20.72 21.89
CA LEU A 285 0.13 -21.82 22.29
C LEU A 285 -0.11 -22.27 23.72
N ALA A 286 -0.48 -21.38 24.64
CA ALA A 286 -0.84 -21.70 25.98
C ALA A 286 -2.17 -22.51 26.04
N GLU A 287 -3.19 -22.08 25.29
CA GLU A 287 -4.45 -22.81 25.14
C GLU A 287 -4.24 -24.21 24.50
N GLU A 288 -3.41 -24.26 23.45
CA GLU A 288 -3.10 -25.50 22.73
C GLU A 288 -2.35 -26.48 23.64
N ARG A 289 -1.41 -26.02 24.46
CA ARG A 289 -0.73 -26.81 25.47
C ARG A 289 -1.70 -27.29 26.57
N ALA A 290 -2.60 -26.42 27.01
CA ALA A 290 -3.62 -26.81 27.98
C ALA A 290 -4.62 -27.80 27.40
N ALA A 291 -5.01 -27.69 26.15
CA ALA A 291 -5.93 -28.58 25.45
C ALA A 291 -5.30 -29.97 25.17
N VAL A 292 -3.99 -30.02 24.95
CA VAL A 292 -3.25 -31.29 24.73
C VAL A 292 -2.97 -32.02 26.07
N GLY A 293 -3.31 -31.41 27.22
CA GLY A 293 -3.16 -32.06 28.53
C GLY A 293 -1.71 -32.34 28.90
N VAL A 294 -0.77 -31.56 28.34
CA VAL A 294 0.64 -31.60 28.79
C VAL A 294 0.70 -30.90 30.14
N ASP A 295 0.28 -31.64 31.16
CA ASP A 295 0.45 -31.26 32.55
C ASP A 295 1.98 -31.16 32.79
N GLU A 296 2.46 -30.00 33.18
CA GLU A 296 3.89 -29.79 33.52
C GLU A 296 4.41 -30.77 34.62
N ARG A 297 3.52 -31.59 35.17
CA ARG A 297 3.84 -32.62 36.16
C ARG A 297 4.48 -33.89 35.59
N VAL A 298 4.57 -34.07 34.29
CA VAL A 298 5.17 -35.28 33.68
C VAL A 298 6.67 -35.10 33.38
N ALA A 299 7.28 -34.02 33.75
CA ALA A 299 8.73 -33.82 33.62
C ALA A 299 9.53 -34.33 34.84
N GLU A 300 8.87 -34.94 35.84
CA GLU A 300 9.55 -35.65 36.91
C GLU A 300 9.79 -37.12 36.48
N GLY A 301 10.88 -37.33 35.75
CA GLY A 301 11.41 -38.67 35.52
C GLY A 301 11.88 -39.28 36.82
N PRO A 302 11.87 -40.64 36.97
CA PRO A 302 12.33 -41.32 38.19
C PRO A 302 13.85 -41.15 38.32
N GLY A 303 14.29 -40.17 39.10
CA GLY A 303 15.71 -39.84 39.30
C GLY A 303 15.94 -38.40 39.74
N GLY A 304 14.92 -37.72 40.25
CA GLY A 304 15.02 -36.32 40.66
C GLY A 304 15.80 -36.11 41.94
N PHE A 305 16.85 -35.30 41.87
CA PHE A 305 17.37 -34.59 43.04
C PHE A 305 16.41 -33.41 43.31
N PRO A 306 16.00 -33.18 44.57
CA PRO A 306 15.15 -32.04 44.89
C PRO A 306 15.94 -30.74 44.69
N ALA A 307 15.58 -29.96 43.74
CA ALA A 307 16.06 -28.60 43.62
C ALA A 307 15.50 -27.78 44.77
N GLU A 308 16.36 -27.47 45.72
CA GLU A 308 16.09 -26.60 46.86
C GLU A 308 15.73 -25.19 46.35
N LYS A 309 14.44 -24.90 46.28
CA LYS A 309 13.91 -23.55 46.03
C LYS A 309 14.08 -22.74 47.30
N GLY A 310 15.25 -22.13 47.48
CA GLY A 310 15.42 -21.03 48.42
C GLY A 310 14.52 -19.84 48.04
N PRO A 311 13.81 -19.24 49.02
CA PRO A 311 12.96 -18.10 48.73
C PRO A 311 13.83 -16.93 48.32
N ILE A 312 13.58 -16.40 47.15
CA ILE A 312 14.17 -15.13 46.70
C ILE A 312 13.61 -14.03 47.58
N LYS A 313 14.39 -13.59 48.58
CA LYS A 313 14.14 -12.38 49.35
C LYS A 313 14.29 -11.18 48.43
N ILE A 314 13.19 -10.68 47.96
CA ILE A 314 13.12 -9.33 47.40
C ILE A 314 13.31 -8.38 48.57
N ARG A 315 14.47 -7.76 48.63
CA ARG A 315 14.81 -6.72 49.59
C ARG A 315 13.96 -5.48 49.26
N GLY A 316 12.86 -5.33 49.98
CA GLY A 316 12.04 -4.12 49.91
C GLY A 316 12.79 -2.99 50.59
N ASP A 317 13.18 -2.01 49.83
CA ASP A 317 13.60 -0.70 50.35
C ASP A 317 12.36 0.09 50.66
N GLY A 318 12.21 0.41 51.96
CA GLY A 318 11.04 1.15 52.46
C GLY A 318 11.16 2.64 52.06
N SER A 319 10.21 3.10 51.31
CA SER A 319 9.88 4.52 51.25
C SER A 319 8.38 4.67 51.51
N GLU A 320 8.08 5.43 52.53
CA GLU A 320 6.78 5.70 53.11
C GLU A 320 5.77 6.27 52.07
N VAL A 321 4.61 5.62 52.01
CA VAL A 321 3.46 6.10 51.25
C VAL A 321 2.76 7.18 52.06
N GLY A 322 2.90 8.41 51.63
CA GLY A 322 2.10 9.55 52.13
C GLY A 322 0.64 9.38 51.78
N LYS A 323 -0.23 9.59 52.76
CA LYS A 323 -1.67 9.59 52.67
C LYS A 323 -2.21 10.60 51.64
N PRO A 324 -3.23 10.29 50.85
CA PRO A 324 -3.87 11.27 49.98
C PRO A 324 -4.78 12.20 50.79
N GLY A 325 -4.46 13.49 50.79
CA GLY A 325 -5.30 14.54 51.27
C GLY A 325 -6.50 14.80 50.36
N ALA A 326 -7.67 14.80 50.92
CA ALA A 326 -8.89 15.27 50.30
C ALA A 326 -8.81 16.77 50.04
N GLY A 327 -8.91 17.17 48.78
CA GLY A 327 -8.96 18.57 48.38
C GLY A 327 -9.87 18.73 47.16
N THR A 328 -11.13 19.01 47.46
CA THR A 328 -12.14 19.48 46.50
C THR A 328 -11.78 20.87 45.99
N ALA A 329 -11.55 21.01 44.68
CA ALA A 329 -11.61 22.31 44.02
C ALA A 329 -12.22 22.17 42.63
N LYS A 330 -13.43 22.69 42.46
CA LYS A 330 -14.07 22.98 41.19
C LYS A 330 -13.27 24.02 40.42
N PRO A 331 -13.02 23.86 39.12
CA PRO A 331 -12.62 24.97 38.28
C PRO A 331 -13.84 25.74 37.78
N ALA A 332 -13.77 27.06 37.96
CA ALA A 332 -14.70 28.05 37.48
C ALA A 332 -14.65 28.21 35.97
N LEU A 333 -15.80 28.38 35.34
CA LEU A 333 -15.99 28.80 33.94
C LEU A 333 -15.53 30.26 33.76
N PRO A 334 -14.88 30.62 32.65
CA PRO A 334 -14.67 32.01 32.28
C PRO A 334 -15.92 32.60 31.60
N PRO A 335 -16.18 33.93 31.78
CA PRO A 335 -17.34 34.58 31.17
C PRO A 335 -17.08 34.97 29.70
N ARG A 336 -18.13 34.93 28.91
CA ARG A 336 -18.46 35.52 27.60
C ARG A 336 -17.38 36.08 26.71
#